data_1f443adf827862f19a8222899a31b470
#
_entry.id   1f443adf827862f19a8222899a31b470
#
_cell.length_a   1.000
_cell.length_b   1.000
_cell.length_c   1.000
_cell.angle_alpha   90.00
_cell.angle_beta   90.00
_cell.angle_gamma   90.00
#
_symmetry.space_group_name_H-M   'P 1'
#
loop_
_entity.id
_entity.type
_entity.pdbx_description
1 polymer ?
#
loop_
_entity_poly.entity_id
_entity_poly.type
_entity_poly.pdbx_seq_one_letter_code
_entity_poly.pdbx_strand_id
1 'polypeptide(L)'
;MSFKTVPQMFQHVVSERPTLKTFYTKTENGWEGIDLAELQVMVEDFANGLKNLGINDNDKVAIIGANSRKWSISDYAIAHIRAVSVPVYPTLIPAQSQYVVEHSESKIAIVQDEVQLDKVYPLINDANSNLHTIIIMDNSYKGGKENIIKFNDVFNMKDTQHDIKAISATVEENDLLTLIYTSGTTGNPKGVMLSHSNICNNLLSINGNMEAAMELNPELKPADGIERFVSFLPISHSFERVGGHYYIFSIGTSIYYAEMNFTPEILFENIREVRPTFLTAVPRIFEKIHAKILDSVASMTGVKRKLADWSISVGLQTVPYRQKSQDLPFMLGLKYKIADKLVLNKFRA
;
A
#
# COMPACT_ATOMS: atom_id res chain seq x y z
N MET A 1 -13.03 15.88 -6.24
CA MET A 1 -13.42 14.51 -5.85
C MET A 1 -14.58 14.58 -4.88
N SER A 2 -15.61 13.72 -5.03
CA SER A 2 -16.76 13.67 -4.11
C SER A 2 -17.21 12.22 -3.99
N PHE A 3 -16.74 11.53 -2.97
CA PHE A 3 -17.15 10.17 -2.63
C PHE A 3 -17.25 10.04 -1.10
N LYS A 4 -18.18 9.23 -0.61
CA LYS A 4 -18.44 9.01 0.81
C LYS A 4 -18.00 7.62 1.28
N THR A 5 -17.85 6.68 0.36
CA THR A 5 -17.46 5.30 0.65
C THR A 5 -16.30 4.85 -0.23
N VAL A 6 -15.55 3.84 0.23
CA VAL A 6 -14.45 3.27 -0.55
C VAL A 6 -14.93 2.64 -1.87
N PRO A 7 -16.07 1.92 -1.92
CA PRO A 7 -16.64 1.48 -3.19
C PRO A 7 -16.98 2.62 -4.15
N GLN A 8 -17.56 3.74 -3.67
CA GLN A 8 -17.83 4.91 -4.53
C GLN A 8 -16.53 5.52 -5.07
N MET A 9 -15.48 5.63 -4.22
CA MET A 9 -14.16 6.07 -4.67
C MET A 9 -13.61 5.14 -5.76
N PHE A 10 -13.64 3.83 -5.53
CA PHE A 10 -13.17 2.84 -6.48
C PHE A 10 -13.90 2.96 -7.83
N GLN A 11 -15.24 2.98 -7.81
CA GLN A 11 -16.05 3.12 -9.02
C GLN A 11 -15.78 4.43 -9.78
N HIS A 12 -15.58 5.54 -9.05
CA HIS A 12 -15.21 6.82 -9.65
C HIS A 12 -13.89 6.72 -10.44
N VAL A 13 -12.83 6.18 -9.82
CA VAL A 13 -11.52 6.05 -10.47
C VAL A 13 -11.59 5.14 -11.70
N VAL A 14 -12.28 4.01 -11.60
CA VAL A 14 -12.45 3.07 -12.72
C VAL A 14 -13.22 3.70 -13.88
N SER A 15 -14.29 4.43 -13.58
CA SER A 15 -15.10 5.06 -14.63
C SER A 15 -14.36 6.18 -15.38
N GLU A 16 -13.53 6.95 -14.66
CA GLU A 16 -12.77 8.06 -15.25
C GLU A 16 -11.56 7.59 -16.08
N ARG A 17 -10.96 6.46 -15.71
CA ARG A 17 -9.68 5.99 -16.30
C ARG A 17 -9.63 4.48 -16.54
N PRO A 18 -10.61 3.88 -17.26
CA PRO A 18 -10.74 2.41 -17.35
C PRO A 18 -9.51 1.70 -17.91
N THR A 19 -8.74 2.37 -18.77
CA THR A 19 -7.54 1.82 -19.41
C THR A 19 -6.23 2.14 -18.70
N LEU A 20 -6.28 2.88 -17.57
CA LEU A 20 -5.10 3.13 -16.76
C LEU A 20 -4.62 1.81 -16.13
N LYS A 21 -3.35 1.50 -16.32
CA LYS A 21 -2.73 0.36 -15.65
C LYS A 21 -2.28 0.71 -14.24
N THR A 22 -2.63 -0.14 -13.31
CA THR A 22 -2.25 -0.03 -11.89
C THR A 22 -1.90 -1.41 -11.32
N PHE A 23 -1.62 -1.48 -10.03
CA PHE A 23 -1.33 -2.72 -9.28
C PHE A 23 -0.25 -3.57 -9.96
N TYR A 24 0.87 -2.91 -10.26
CA TYR A 24 2.02 -3.55 -10.87
C TYR A 24 2.70 -4.53 -9.91
N THR A 25 2.99 -5.72 -10.41
CA THR A 25 3.78 -6.75 -9.74
C THR A 25 5.04 -7.00 -10.55
N LYS A 26 6.19 -7.17 -9.91
CA LYS A 26 7.44 -7.51 -10.59
C LYS A 26 7.43 -8.99 -10.98
N THR A 27 7.73 -9.26 -12.24
CA THR A 27 7.86 -10.59 -12.84
C THR A 27 9.26 -10.74 -13.46
N GLU A 28 9.57 -11.90 -14.00
CA GLU A 28 10.82 -12.12 -14.75
C GLU A 28 10.92 -11.24 -15.99
N ASN A 29 9.78 -10.80 -16.54
CA ASN A 29 9.69 -9.93 -17.72
C ASN A 29 9.64 -8.43 -17.39
N GLY A 30 9.74 -8.06 -16.11
CA GLY A 30 9.64 -6.70 -15.62
C GLY A 30 8.33 -6.44 -14.87
N TRP A 31 7.87 -5.20 -14.86
CA TRP A 31 6.67 -4.79 -14.14
C TRP A 31 5.40 -5.00 -14.96
N GLU A 32 4.47 -5.81 -14.46
CA GLU A 32 3.18 -6.11 -15.10
C GLU A 32 2.03 -5.51 -14.30
N GLY A 33 1.34 -4.54 -14.91
CA GLY A 33 0.13 -3.91 -14.36
C GLY A 33 -1.15 -4.45 -14.99
N ILE A 34 -2.28 -4.25 -14.32
CA ILE A 34 -3.62 -4.56 -14.85
C ILE A 34 -4.40 -3.28 -15.12
N ASP A 35 -5.28 -3.31 -16.12
CA ASP A 35 -6.17 -2.19 -16.41
C ASP A 35 -7.21 -2.03 -15.29
N LEU A 36 -7.67 -0.81 -15.04
CA LEU A 36 -8.70 -0.56 -14.02
C LEU A 36 -10.01 -1.27 -14.36
N ALA A 37 -10.34 -1.44 -15.65
CA ALA A 37 -11.52 -2.21 -16.05
C ALA A 37 -11.37 -3.71 -15.70
N GLU A 38 -10.18 -4.29 -15.91
CA GLU A 38 -9.87 -5.66 -15.49
C GLU A 38 -9.88 -5.79 -13.96
N LEU A 39 -9.28 -4.82 -13.25
CA LEU A 39 -9.30 -4.78 -11.81
C LEU A 39 -10.72 -4.77 -11.24
N GLN A 40 -11.64 -4.02 -11.86
CA GLN A 40 -13.05 -4.00 -11.45
C GLN A 40 -13.66 -5.39 -11.53
N VAL A 41 -13.47 -6.09 -12.64
CA VAL A 41 -13.96 -7.46 -12.80
C VAL A 41 -13.38 -8.38 -11.73
N MET A 42 -12.07 -8.30 -11.47
CA MET A 42 -11.42 -9.11 -10.44
C MET A 42 -11.99 -8.82 -9.04
N VAL A 43 -12.22 -7.55 -8.70
CA VAL A 43 -12.79 -7.16 -7.40
C VAL A 43 -14.24 -7.68 -7.27
N GLU A 44 -15.06 -7.54 -8.31
CA GLU A 44 -16.45 -8.00 -8.31
C GLU A 44 -16.53 -9.54 -8.25
N ASP A 45 -15.71 -10.27 -9.02
CA ASP A 45 -15.67 -11.73 -8.99
C ASP A 45 -15.18 -12.29 -7.64
N PHE A 46 -14.12 -11.66 -7.06
CA PHE A 46 -13.64 -12.06 -5.74
C PHE A 46 -14.67 -11.77 -4.64
N ALA A 47 -15.36 -10.63 -4.71
CA ALA A 47 -16.45 -10.27 -3.83
C ALA A 47 -17.62 -11.27 -3.91
N ASN A 48 -17.97 -11.70 -5.13
CA ASN A 48 -18.96 -12.75 -5.35
C ASN A 48 -18.52 -14.08 -4.72
N GLY A 49 -17.25 -14.45 -4.87
CA GLY A 49 -16.69 -15.64 -4.23
C GLY A 49 -16.78 -15.57 -2.70
N LEU A 50 -16.47 -14.42 -2.08
CA LEU A 50 -16.62 -14.24 -0.64
C LEU A 50 -18.09 -14.37 -0.19
N LYS A 51 -19.04 -13.87 -0.97
CA LYS A 51 -20.48 -14.07 -0.70
C LYS A 51 -20.87 -15.55 -0.76
N ASN A 52 -20.36 -16.29 -1.74
CA ASN A 52 -20.59 -17.74 -1.84
C ASN A 52 -19.92 -18.54 -0.70
N LEU A 53 -18.87 -18.00 -0.10
CA LEU A 53 -18.25 -18.54 1.13
C LEU A 53 -18.96 -18.13 2.41
N GLY A 54 -20.11 -17.46 2.31
CA GLY A 54 -20.97 -17.13 3.45
C GLY A 54 -20.66 -15.80 4.15
N ILE A 55 -19.86 -14.91 3.56
CA ILE A 55 -19.60 -13.58 4.11
C ILE A 55 -20.83 -12.68 3.90
N ASN A 56 -21.32 -12.10 4.97
CA ASN A 56 -22.45 -11.19 5.02
C ASN A 56 -22.03 -9.80 5.52
N ASP A 57 -22.99 -8.89 5.55
CA ASP A 57 -22.78 -7.53 6.05
C ASP A 57 -22.20 -7.54 7.46
N ASN A 58 -21.18 -6.69 7.70
CA ASN A 58 -20.44 -6.56 8.96
C ASN A 58 -19.61 -7.80 9.38
N ASP A 59 -19.57 -8.87 8.59
CA ASP A 59 -18.65 -9.98 8.83
C ASP A 59 -17.19 -9.54 8.64
N LYS A 60 -16.29 -10.10 9.45
CA LYS A 60 -14.89 -9.73 9.42
C LYS A 60 -14.09 -10.74 8.60
N VAL A 61 -13.19 -10.22 7.79
CA VAL A 61 -12.25 -11.00 6.98
C VAL A 61 -10.84 -10.52 7.28
N ALA A 62 -10.02 -11.40 7.86
CA ALA A 62 -8.61 -11.09 8.12
C ALA A 62 -7.78 -11.17 6.84
N ILE A 63 -6.82 -10.24 6.67
CA ILE A 63 -5.84 -10.27 5.57
C ILE A 63 -4.45 -10.28 6.16
N ILE A 64 -3.70 -11.36 5.99
CA ILE A 64 -2.38 -11.60 6.57
C ILE A 64 -1.36 -11.71 5.44
N GLY A 65 -0.70 -10.63 5.12
CA GLY A 65 0.25 -10.63 4.01
C GLY A 65 0.95 -9.29 3.81
N ALA A 66 2.01 -9.32 3.03
CA ALA A 66 2.70 -8.14 2.56
C ALA A 66 1.93 -7.46 1.41
N ASN A 67 2.38 -6.27 1.05
CA ASN A 67 1.81 -5.48 -0.03
C ASN A 67 1.82 -6.28 -1.34
N SER A 68 0.66 -6.43 -1.95
CA SER A 68 0.52 -7.15 -3.20
C SER A 68 -0.80 -6.81 -3.89
N ARG A 69 -0.87 -7.08 -5.19
CA ARG A 69 -2.12 -7.00 -5.96
C ARG A 69 -3.25 -7.81 -5.31
N LYS A 70 -2.94 -9.02 -4.85
CA LYS A 70 -3.93 -9.91 -4.22
C LYS A 70 -4.46 -9.35 -2.91
N TRP A 71 -3.59 -8.75 -2.11
CA TRP A 71 -3.98 -8.04 -0.88
C TRP A 71 -4.98 -6.93 -1.20
N SER A 72 -4.67 -6.10 -2.19
CA SER A 72 -5.51 -4.96 -2.56
C SER A 72 -6.85 -5.37 -3.18
N ILE A 73 -6.87 -6.40 -4.03
CA ILE A 73 -8.12 -6.97 -4.56
C ILE A 73 -8.99 -7.47 -3.41
N SER A 74 -8.42 -8.17 -2.43
CA SER A 74 -9.15 -8.65 -1.26
C SER A 74 -9.79 -7.52 -0.47
N ASP A 75 -9.04 -6.46 -0.19
CA ASP A 75 -9.51 -5.33 0.60
C ASP A 75 -10.67 -4.58 -0.09
N TYR A 76 -10.53 -4.31 -1.39
CA TYR A 76 -11.63 -3.70 -2.15
C TYR A 76 -12.86 -4.62 -2.25
N ALA A 77 -12.66 -5.92 -2.48
CA ALA A 77 -13.76 -6.86 -2.57
C ALA A 77 -14.57 -6.96 -1.25
N ILE A 78 -13.87 -7.00 -0.11
CA ILE A 78 -14.48 -6.97 1.22
C ILE A 78 -15.31 -5.71 1.41
N ALA A 79 -14.77 -4.53 1.02
CA ALA A 79 -15.48 -3.27 1.13
C ALA A 79 -16.75 -3.23 0.24
N HIS A 80 -16.73 -3.86 -0.95
CA HIS A 80 -17.86 -3.87 -1.89
C HIS A 80 -19.06 -4.69 -1.41
N ILE A 81 -18.88 -5.60 -0.47
CA ILE A 81 -19.94 -6.45 0.09
C ILE A 81 -20.34 -6.07 1.52
N ARG A 82 -20.04 -4.85 1.97
CA ARG A 82 -20.30 -4.32 3.33
C ARG A 82 -19.67 -5.15 4.45
N ALA A 83 -18.64 -5.94 4.14
CA ALA A 83 -17.85 -6.67 5.12
C ALA A 83 -16.69 -5.81 5.63
N VAL A 84 -16.05 -6.24 6.71
CA VAL A 84 -15.03 -5.49 7.43
C VAL A 84 -13.67 -6.15 7.26
N SER A 85 -12.70 -5.45 6.71
CA SER A 85 -11.35 -5.98 6.58
C SER A 85 -10.55 -5.82 7.87
N VAL A 86 -9.79 -6.86 8.22
CA VAL A 86 -8.92 -6.90 9.39
C VAL A 86 -7.48 -7.15 8.93
N PRO A 87 -6.71 -6.07 8.65
CA PRO A 87 -5.32 -6.22 8.25
C PRO A 87 -4.46 -6.71 9.42
N VAL A 88 -3.69 -7.77 9.18
CA VAL A 88 -2.79 -8.38 10.17
C VAL A 88 -1.36 -8.31 9.62
N TYR A 89 -0.42 -7.86 10.45
CA TYR A 89 0.99 -7.81 10.05
C TYR A 89 1.54 -9.22 9.84
N PRO A 90 2.15 -9.52 8.69
CA PRO A 90 2.75 -10.83 8.44
C PRO A 90 3.95 -11.13 9.33
N THR A 91 4.50 -10.13 10.01
CA THR A 91 5.63 -10.27 10.93
C THR A 91 5.23 -10.65 12.36
N LEU A 92 3.94 -10.68 12.68
CA LEU A 92 3.47 -11.11 14.01
C LEU A 92 3.77 -12.59 14.25
N ILE A 93 4.06 -12.93 15.49
CA ILE A 93 4.20 -14.34 15.93
C ILE A 93 2.83 -15.04 15.92
N PRO A 94 2.79 -16.39 15.86
CA PRO A 94 1.52 -17.12 15.76
C PRO A 94 0.47 -16.70 16.80
N ALA A 95 0.83 -16.64 18.07
CA ALA A 95 -0.09 -16.25 19.15
C ALA A 95 -0.72 -14.87 18.96
N GLN A 96 0.03 -13.90 18.41
CA GLN A 96 -0.49 -12.57 18.14
C GLN A 96 -1.42 -12.55 16.92
N SER A 97 -1.09 -13.31 15.87
CA SER A 97 -1.95 -13.44 14.71
C SER A 97 -3.26 -14.12 15.05
N GLN A 98 -3.22 -15.21 15.84
CA GLN A 98 -4.39 -15.90 16.34
C GLN A 98 -5.27 -14.96 17.16
N TYR A 99 -4.68 -14.24 18.12
CA TYR A 99 -5.41 -13.28 18.94
C TYR A 99 -6.19 -12.26 18.09
N VAL A 100 -5.56 -11.70 17.05
CA VAL A 100 -6.24 -10.72 16.18
C VAL A 100 -7.40 -11.35 15.44
N VAL A 101 -7.23 -12.56 14.88
CA VAL A 101 -8.27 -13.27 14.12
C VAL A 101 -9.45 -13.65 15.02
N GLU A 102 -9.19 -14.16 16.23
CA GLU A 102 -10.22 -14.53 17.21
C GLU A 102 -10.94 -13.30 17.76
N HIS A 103 -10.19 -12.32 18.28
CA HIS A 103 -10.76 -11.11 18.87
C HIS A 103 -11.56 -10.25 17.89
N SER A 104 -11.20 -10.27 16.61
CA SER A 104 -11.98 -9.63 15.56
C SER A 104 -13.19 -10.44 15.12
N GLU A 105 -13.32 -11.68 15.58
CA GLU A 105 -14.35 -12.63 15.14
C GLU A 105 -14.33 -12.86 13.63
N SER A 106 -13.12 -12.90 13.02
CA SER A 106 -12.96 -13.08 11.59
C SER A 106 -13.44 -14.47 11.16
N LYS A 107 -14.32 -14.51 10.15
CA LYS A 107 -14.88 -15.75 9.59
C LYS A 107 -13.98 -16.38 8.54
N ILE A 108 -13.27 -15.55 7.79
CA ILE A 108 -12.30 -15.96 6.76
C ILE A 108 -10.97 -15.26 7.06
N ALA A 109 -9.87 -15.99 6.82
CA ALA A 109 -8.53 -15.41 6.80
C ALA A 109 -7.93 -15.56 5.39
N ILE A 110 -7.52 -14.47 4.77
CA ILE A 110 -6.81 -14.46 3.49
C ILE A 110 -5.32 -14.34 3.82
N VAL A 111 -4.56 -15.40 3.55
CA VAL A 111 -3.15 -15.50 3.96
C VAL A 111 -2.23 -15.52 2.75
N GLN A 112 -1.06 -14.91 2.86
CA GLN A 112 -0.11 -14.78 1.76
C GLN A 112 0.45 -16.12 1.28
N ASP A 113 0.91 -16.96 2.21
CA ASP A 113 1.67 -18.18 1.97
C ASP A 113 1.46 -19.20 3.10
N GLU A 114 2.16 -20.35 3.00
CA GLU A 114 2.08 -21.42 4.01
C GLU A 114 2.60 -20.96 5.38
N VAL A 115 3.55 -20.03 5.45
CA VAL A 115 4.05 -19.51 6.72
C VAL A 115 2.95 -18.76 7.45
N GLN A 116 2.17 -17.96 6.74
CA GLN A 116 1.05 -17.24 7.36
C GLN A 116 -0.14 -18.19 7.62
N LEU A 117 -0.36 -19.16 6.74
CA LEU A 117 -1.35 -20.23 6.92
C LEU A 117 -1.14 -20.96 8.26
N ASP A 118 0.08 -21.43 8.50
CA ASP A 118 0.41 -22.21 9.71
C ASP A 118 0.19 -21.44 11.01
N LYS A 119 0.28 -20.11 10.98
CA LYS A 119 0.01 -19.27 12.16
C LYS A 119 -1.44 -19.35 12.63
N VAL A 120 -2.39 -19.39 11.69
CA VAL A 120 -3.83 -19.27 12.00
C VAL A 120 -4.63 -20.55 11.74
N TYR A 121 -4.04 -21.54 11.09
CA TYR A 121 -4.69 -22.81 10.80
C TYR A 121 -5.26 -23.52 12.06
N PRO A 122 -4.58 -23.48 13.24
CA PRO A 122 -5.15 -24.08 14.45
C PRO A 122 -6.54 -23.57 14.81
N LEU A 123 -6.90 -22.34 14.40
CA LEU A 123 -8.20 -21.72 14.70
C LEU A 123 -9.36 -22.36 13.93
N ILE A 124 -9.11 -23.06 12.80
CA ILE A 124 -10.15 -23.75 12.00
C ILE A 124 -10.88 -24.83 12.84
N ASN A 125 -10.16 -25.47 13.78
CA ASN A 125 -10.70 -26.53 14.61
C ASN A 125 -10.95 -26.08 16.06
N ASP A 126 -10.80 -24.79 16.36
CA ASP A 126 -11.08 -24.25 17.69
C ASP A 126 -12.57 -23.90 17.82
N ALA A 127 -13.25 -24.53 18.78
CA ALA A 127 -14.67 -24.30 19.04
C ALA A 127 -15.01 -22.85 19.45
N ASN A 128 -14.04 -22.07 19.88
CA ASN A 128 -14.20 -20.66 20.25
C ASN A 128 -13.92 -19.70 19.10
N SER A 129 -13.40 -20.20 17.97
CA SER A 129 -13.09 -19.40 16.79
C SER A 129 -14.25 -19.39 15.79
N ASN A 130 -14.49 -18.23 15.20
CA ASN A 130 -15.43 -18.10 14.08
C ASN A 130 -14.78 -18.42 12.71
N LEU A 131 -13.48 -18.67 12.69
CA LEU A 131 -12.73 -18.92 11.47
C LEU A 131 -13.10 -20.28 10.88
N HIS A 132 -13.75 -20.29 9.74
CA HIS A 132 -14.19 -21.53 9.07
C HIS A 132 -13.50 -21.79 7.72
N THR A 133 -12.83 -20.79 7.13
CA THR A 133 -12.17 -20.93 5.83
C THR A 133 -10.90 -20.08 5.79
N ILE A 134 -9.84 -20.60 5.19
CA ILE A 134 -8.64 -19.85 4.87
C ILE A 134 -8.44 -19.80 3.38
N ILE A 135 -8.20 -18.60 2.83
CA ILE A 135 -7.86 -18.40 1.41
C ILE A 135 -6.36 -18.15 1.32
N ILE A 136 -5.63 -18.98 0.60
CA ILE A 136 -4.19 -18.83 0.42
C ILE A 136 -3.87 -18.13 -0.91
N MET A 137 -3.11 -17.02 -0.84
CA MET A 137 -2.72 -16.24 -2.01
C MET A 137 -1.68 -16.96 -2.88
N ASP A 138 -0.87 -17.85 -2.29
CA ASP A 138 0.07 -18.67 -3.03
C ASP A 138 -0.65 -19.79 -3.78
N ASN A 139 -0.78 -19.63 -5.11
CA ASN A 139 -1.43 -20.63 -5.96
C ASN A 139 -0.59 -21.91 -6.14
N SER A 140 0.70 -21.92 -5.73
CA SER A 140 1.56 -23.10 -5.76
C SER A 140 1.29 -24.07 -4.60
N TYR A 141 0.51 -23.67 -3.60
CA TYR A 141 0.11 -24.49 -2.46
C TYR A 141 -0.38 -25.88 -2.90
N LYS A 142 0.20 -26.93 -2.32
CA LYS A 142 -0.05 -28.32 -2.75
C LYS A 142 -1.26 -28.99 -2.08
N GLY A 143 -1.90 -28.29 -1.11
CA GLY A 143 -3.00 -28.88 -0.34
C GLY A 143 -2.49 -29.61 0.91
N GLY A 144 -3.32 -30.49 1.47
CA GLY A 144 -3.02 -31.30 2.66
C GLY A 144 -3.68 -30.83 3.94
N LYS A 145 -4.39 -29.69 3.92
CA LYS A 145 -5.20 -29.19 5.03
C LYS A 145 -6.62 -28.91 4.56
N GLU A 146 -7.59 -29.19 5.42
CA GLU A 146 -9.02 -28.95 5.14
C GLU A 146 -9.36 -27.46 5.26
N ASN A 147 -10.45 -27.05 4.61
CA ASN A 147 -10.98 -25.68 4.63
C ASN A 147 -10.02 -24.62 4.09
N ILE A 148 -9.10 -25.03 3.20
CA ILE A 148 -8.18 -24.14 2.49
C ILE A 148 -8.58 -24.03 1.03
N ILE A 149 -8.70 -22.79 0.55
CA ILE A 149 -9.05 -22.46 -0.83
C ILE A 149 -7.93 -21.63 -1.44
N LYS A 150 -7.53 -21.91 -2.68
CA LYS A 150 -6.56 -21.06 -3.36
C LYS A 150 -7.22 -19.76 -3.81
N PHE A 151 -6.47 -18.68 -3.78
CA PHE A 151 -6.97 -17.35 -4.15
C PHE A 151 -7.64 -17.33 -5.52
N ASN A 152 -7.02 -17.98 -6.50
CA ASN A 152 -7.58 -18.02 -7.86
C ASN A 152 -8.86 -18.83 -7.96
N ASP A 153 -9.10 -19.80 -7.07
CA ASP A 153 -10.31 -20.62 -7.10
C ASP A 153 -11.54 -19.82 -6.63
N VAL A 154 -11.34 -18.79 -5.81
CA VAL A 154 -12.41 -17.91 -5.31
C VAL A 154 -13.13 -17.18 -6.45
N PHE A 155 -12.40 -16.76 -7.48
CA PHE A 155 -12.99 -16.11 -8.68
C PHE A 155 -13.95 -17.01 -9.45
N ASN A 156 -13.81 -18.33 -9.29
CA ASN A 156 -14.63 -19.33 -9.99
C ASN A 156 -15.84 -19.82 -9.17
N MET A 157 -16.00 -19.33 -7.94
CA MET A 157 -17.15 -19.67 -7.09
C MET A 157 -18.38 -18.88 -7.55
N LYS A 158 -19.18 -19.51 -8.42
CA LYS A 158 -20.37 -18.92 -9.04
C LYS A 158 -21.63 -19.74 -8.79
N ASP A 159 -21.70 -20.47 -7.66
CA ASP A 159 -22.88 -21.24 -7.26
C ASP A 159 -24.12 -20.35 -7.15
N THR A 160 -23.92 -19.13 -6.64
CA THR A 160 -24.89 -18.05 -6.68
C THR A 160 -24.24 -16.81 -7.27
N GLN A 161 -24.86 -16.22 -8.27
CA GLN A 161 -24.42 -14.92 -8.81
C GLN A 161 -25.08 -13.79 -8.03
N HIS A 162 -24.30 -13.06 -7.25
CA HIS A 162 -24.74 -11.87 -6.52
C HIS A 162 -24.52 -10.63 -7.37
N ASP A 163 -25.46 -9.69 -7.31
CA ASP A 163 -25.28 -8.36 -7.92
C ASP A 163 -24.40 -7.50 -7.02
N ILE A 164 -23.08 -7.66 -7.19
CA ILE A 164 -22.08 -6.93 -6.37
C ILE A 164 -22.23 -5.41 -6.53
N LYS A 165 -22.62 -4.93 -7.72
CA LYS A 165 -22.85 -3.49 -7.94
C LYS A 165 -24.01 -2.98 -7.11
N ALA A 166 -25.13 -3.73 -7.09
CA ALA A 166 -26.27 -3.37 -6.26
C ALA A 166 -25.92 -3.43 -4.76
N ILE A 167 -25.21 -4.47 -4.30
CA ILE A 167 -24.76 -4.55 -2.90
C ILE A 167 -23.84 -3.37 -2.56
N SER A 168 -22.84 -3.11 -3.40
CA SER A 168 -21.90 -2.00 -3.22
C SER A 168 -22.58 -0.62 -3.13
N ALA A 169 -23.69 -0.44 -3.88
CA ALA A 169 -24.49 0.79 -3.83
C ALA A 169 -25.22 1.00 -2.49
N THR A 170 -25.40 -0.06 -1.68
CA THR A 170 -26.03 0.02 -0.34
C THR A 170 -25.04 0.36 0.77
N VAL A 171 -23.73 0.44 0.49
CA VAL A 171 -22.71 0.78 1.48
C VAL A 171 -22.88 2.23 1.92
N GLU A 172 -22.99 2.45 3.23
CA GLU A 172 -23.18 3.75 3.83
C GLU A 172 -21.87 4.32 4.41
N GLU A 173 -21.78 5.64 4.49
CA GLU A 173 -20.56 6.35 4.96
C GLU A 173 -20.17 5.98 6.40
N ASN A 174 -21.13 5.62 7.23
CA ASN A 174 -20.92 5.23 8.62
C ASN A 174 -20.73 3.71 8.81
N ASP A 175 -20.86 2.92 7.77
CA ASP A 175 -20.54 1.49 7.84
C ASP A 175 -19.07 1.30 8.24
N LEU A 176 -18.82 0.27 9.04
CA LEU A 176 -17.47 -0.10 9.44
C LEU A 176 -16.70 -0.65 8.23
N LEU A 177 -15.60 -0.01 7.88
CA LEU A 177 -14.73 -0.46 6.78
C LEU A 177 -13.67 -1.44 7.27
N THR A 178 -13.07 -1.15 8.43
CA THR A 178 -11.89 -1.91 8.88
C THR A 178 -11.64 -1.82 10.37
N LEU A 179 -10.96 -2.87 10.90
CA LEU A 179 -10.40 -2.91 12.26
C LEU A 179 -8.88 -2.91 12.15
N ILE A 180 -8.21 -1.84 12.59
CA ILE A 180 -6.75 -1.77 12.63
C ILE A 180 -6.26 -2.02 14.05
N TYR A 181 -5.53 -3.11 14.25
CA TYR A 181 -5.00 -3.48 15.57
C TYR A 181 -3.73 -2.70 15.89
N THR A 182 -3.73 -2.05 17.05
CA THR A 182 -2.58 -1.30 17.56
C THR A 182 -2.11 -1.88 18.88
N SER A 183 -0.81 -1.88 19.14
CA SER A 183 -0.26 -2.23 20.44
C SER A 183 -0.71 -1.19 21.47
N GLY A 184 -1.67 -1.55 22.30
CA GLY A 184 -2.07 -0.72 23.44
C GLY A 184 -0.94 -0.58 24.45
N THR A 185 -0.92 0.52 25.18
CA THR A 185 0.05 0.75 26.28
C THR A 185 -0.15 -0.18 27.47
N THR A 186 -1.23 -0.92 27.54
CA THR A 186 -1.70 -1.64 28.75
C THR A 186 -2.11 -3.08 28.51
N GLY A 187 -1.58 -3.80 27.53
CA GLY A 187 -1.91 -5.21 27.32
C GLY A 187 -2.13 -5.65 25.89
N ASN A 188 -3.14 -6.48 25.64
CA ASN A 188 -3.44 -7.00 24.32
C ASN A 188 -3.78 -5.90 23.31
N PRO A 189 -3.42 -6.07 22.01
CA PRO A 189 -3.76 -5.14 20.95
C PRO A 189 -5.27 -4.86 20.90
N LYS A 190 -5.63 -3.60 20.59
CA LYS A 190 -7.02 -3.16 20.44
C LYS A 190 -7.31 -2.89 18.97
N GLY A 191 -8.47 -3.33 18.48
CA GLY A 191 -8.95 -3.06 17.14
C GLY A 191 -9.59 -1.67 17.06
N VAL A 192 -8.90 -0.74 16.40
CA VAL A 192 -9.45 0.59 16.12
C VAL A 192 -10.47 0.48 14.99
N MET A 193 -11.69 0.89 15.27
CA MET A 193 -12.81 0.86 14.32
C MET A 193 -12.76 2.09 13.41
N LEU A 194 -12.67 1.89 12.12
CA LEU A 194 -12.69 2.97 11.11
C LEU A 194 -13.82 2.74 10.12
N SER A 195 -14.69 3.75 9.98
CA SER A 195 -15.76 3.76 9.00
C SER A 195 -15.27 4.19 7.62
N HIS A 196 -16.10 4.03 6.60
CA HIS A 196 -15.83 4.56 5.26
C HIS A 196 -15.62 6.08 5.30
N SER A 197 -16.44 6.82 6.06
CA SER A 197 -16.31 8.28 6.18
C SER A 197 -14.99 8.71 6.83
N ASN A 198 -14.46 7.96 7.82
CA ASN A 198 -13.15 8.27 8.41
C ASN A 198 -12.05 8.25 7.35
N ILE A 199 -12.06 7.24 6.49
CA ILE A 199 -11.08 7.11 5.41
C ILE A 199 -11.34 8.17 4.33
N CYS A 200 -12.53 8.25 3.76
CA CYS A 200 -12.84 9.16 2.65
C CYS A 200 -12.58 10.64 3.00
N ASN A 201 -12.97 11.10 4.19
CA ASN A 201 -12.70 12.47 4.64
C ASN A 201 -11.19 12.74 4.76
N ASN A 202 -10.41 11.74 5.21
CA ASN A 202 -8.96 11.87 5.27
C ASN A 202 -8.36 11.98 3.86
N LEU A 203 -8.83 11.15 2.89
CA LEU A 203 -8.38 11.23 1.49
C LEU A 203 -8.67 12.60 0.88
N LEU A 204 -9.86 13.15 1.10
CA LEU A 204 -10.24 14.48 0.60
C LEU A 204 -9.36 15.58 1.20
N SER A 205 -9.03 15.48 2.49
CA SER A 205 -8.14 16.42 3.18
C SER A 205 -6.70 16.33 2.64
N ILE A 206 -6.19 15.12 2.41
CA ILE A 206 -4.86 14.92 1.79
C ILE A 206 -4.86 15.53 0.38
N ASN A 207 -5.89 15.27 -0.42
CA ASN A 207 -5.98 15.78 -1.79
C ASN A 207 -5.95 17.32 -1.82
N GLY A 208 -6.72 17.99 -0.98
CA GLY A 208 -6.73 19.47 -0.91
C GLY A 208 -5.35 20.04 -0.55
N ASN A 209 -4.65 19.42 0.39
CA ASN A 209 -3.29 19.82 0.75
C ASN A 209 -2.28 19.58 -0.38
N MET A 210 -2.41 18.46 -1.10
CA MET A 210 -1.51 18.13 -2.22
C MET A 210 -1.75 19.06 -3.41
N GLU A 211 -3.01 19.37 -3.74
CA GLU A 211 -3.35 20.33 -4.80
C GLU A 211 -2.75 21.70 -4.49
N ALA A 212 -2.92 22.21 -3.27
CA ALA A 212 -2.31 23.47 -2.84
C ALA A 212 -0.77 23.44 -2.89
N ALA A 213 -0.14 22.33 -2.52
CA ALA A 213 1.31 22.17 -2.62
C ALA A 213 1.79 22.18 -4.07
N MET A 214 1.07 21.53 -4.99
CA MET A 214 1.40 21.49 -6.42
C MET A 214 1.14 22.82 -7.14
N GLU A 215 0.18 23.61 -6.68
CA GLU A 215 -0.01 24.98 -7.18
C GLU A 215 1.18 25.90 -6.82
N LEU A 216 1.69 25.76 -5.59
CA LEU A 216 2.87 26.52 -5.13
C LEU A 216 4.18 26.01 -5.74
N ASN A 217 4.24 24.76 -6.16
CA ASN A 217 5.45 24.10 -6.69
C ASN A 217 5.10 23.29 -7.96
N PRO A 218 4.90 23.95 -9.10
CA PRO A 218 4.51 23.28 -10.34
C PRO A 218 5.50 22.20 -10.82
N GLU A 219 6.78 22.29 -10.38
CA GLU A 219 7.82 21.31 -10.68
C GLU A 219 7.61 19.95 -9.99
N LEU A 220 6.68 19.84 -9.04
CA LEU A 220 6.31 18.56 -8.42
C LEU A 220 5.46 17.68 -9.37
N LYS A 221 4.90 18.25 -10.42
CA LYS A 221 4.15 17.48 -11.42
C LYS A 221 5.11 16.67 -12.28
N PRO A 222 4.82 15.38 -12.56
CA PRO A 222 5.67 14.56 -13.41
C PRO A 222 5.70 15.13 -14.83
N ALA A 223 6.88 15.17 -15.45
CA ALA A 223 7.08 15.74 -16.78
C ALA A 223 6.31 14.97 -17.89
N ASP A 224 6.08 13.67 -17.69
CA ASP A 224 5.33 12.81 -18.61
C ASP A 224 3.82 12.71 -18.26
N GLY A 225 3.38 13.41 -17.22
CA GLY A 225 1.99 13.39 -16.75
C GLY A 225 1.54 12.07 -16.12
N ILE A 226 2.48 11.14 -15.86
CA ILE A 226 2.18 9.82 -15.32
C ILE A 226 2.61 9.75 -13.85
N GLU A 227 1.63 9.65 -12.97
CA GLU A 227 1.88 9.46 -11.55
C GLU A 227 2.22 8.00 -11.23
N ARG A 228 3.31 7.79 -10.47
CA ARG A 228 3.80 6.47 -10.08
C ARG A 228 4.09 6.44 -8.58
N PHE A 229 3.73 5.35 -7.95
CA PHE A 229 3.94 5.12 -6.53
C PHE A 229 4.55 3.73 -6.29
N VAL A 230 5.58 3.64 -5.45
CA VAL A 230 6.13 2.36 -4.98
C VAL A 230 5.61 2.10 -3.57
N SER A 231 4.77 1.07 -3.43
CA SER A 231 4.22 0.62 -2.16
C SER A 231 5.19 -0.35 -1.48
N PHE A 232 5.75 0.05 -0.34
CA PHE A 232 6.74 -0.75 0.38
C PHE A 232 6.61 -0.70 1.91
N LEU A 233 5.98 0.34 2.47
CA LEU A 233 5.64 0.33 3.89
C LEU A 233 4.52 -0.68 4.14
N PRO A 234 4.41 -1.28 5.33
CA PRO A 234 3.38 -2.29 5.57
C PRO A 234 1.96 -1.73 5.33
N ILE A 235 1.25 -2.31 4.35
CA ILE A 235 -0.13 -1.92 4.01
C ILE A 235 -1.11 -2.22 5.15
N SER A 236 -0.75 -3.11 6.07
CA SER A 236 -1.49 -3.36 7.31
C SER A 236 -1.46 -2.15 8.26
N HIS A 237 -0.53 -1.21 8.06
CA HIS A 237 -0.44 0.02 8.85
C HIS A 237 -1.29 1.12 8.24
N SER A 238 -1.99 1.90 9.09
CA SER A 238 -2.87 2.99 8.65
C SER A 238 -2.19 3.99 7.72
N PHE A 239 -0.93 4.34 7.96
CA PHE A 239 -0.20 5.32 7.15
C PHE A 239 -0.05 4.88 5.69
N GLU A 240 0.44 3.66 5.44
CA GLU A 240 0.55 3.13 4.08
C GLU A 240 -0.82 2.86 3.47
N ARG A 241 -1.75 2.30 4.26
CA ARG A 241 -3.08 1.97 3.76
C ARG A 241 -3.88 3.20 3.35
N VAL A 242 -3.82 4.29 4.12
CA VAL A 242 -4.53 5.53 3.78
C VAL A 242 -3.73 6.32 2.74
N GLY A 243 -2.45 6.61 3.02
CA GLY A 243 -1.63 7.48 2.18
C GLY A 243 -1.07 6.80 0.94
N GLY A 244 -0.66 5.53 1.04
CA GLY A 244 0.00 4.78 -0.03
C GLY A 244 -0.94 3.91 -0.87
N HIS A 245 -2.07 3.47 -0.31
CA HIS A 245 -3.00 2.60 -1.03
C HIS A 245 -4.27 3.36 -1.45
N TYR A 246 -5.10 3.80 -0.51
CA TYR A 246 -6.36 4.44 -0.88
C TYR A 246 -6.17 5.81 -1.52
N TYR A 247 -5.32 6.68 -0.96
CA TYR A 247 -5.11 8.02 -1.53
C TYR A 247 -4.52 7.95 -2.93
N ILE A 248 -3.44 7.20 -3.09
CA ILE A 248 -2.76 7.04 -4.38
C ILE A 248 -3.69 6.46 -5.44
N PHE A 249 -4.51 5.46 -5.06
CA PHE A 249 -5.53 4.93 -5.97
C PHE A 249 -6.59 5.99 -6.31
N SER A 250 -7.07 6.76 -5.34
CA SER A 250 -8.14 7.75 -5.53
C SER A 250 -7.79 8.86 -6.52
N ILE A 251 -6.51 9.16 -6.68
CA ILE A 251 -6.02 10.13 -7.68
C ILE A 251 -5.65 9.47 -9.02
N GLY A 252 -5.90 8.17 -9.18
CA GLY A 252 -5.65 7.42 -10.41
C GLY A 252 -4.17 7.27 -10.72
N THR A 253 -3.38 6.86 -9.74
CA THR A 253 -1.94 6.64 -9.86
C THR A 253 -1.62 5.16 -10.10
N SER A 254 -0.57 4.89 -10.86
CA SER A 254 0.00 3.55 -11.02
C SER A 254 0.73 3.13 -9.73
N ILE A 255 0.27 2.04 -9.09
CA ILE A 255 0.84 1.50 -7.85
C ILE A 255 1.71 0.29 -8.19
N TYR A 256 2.97 0.32 -7.74
CA TYR A 256 3.97 -0.73 -7.91
C TYR A 256 4.27 -1.35 -6.54
N TYR A 257 3.97 -2.63 -6.37
CA TYR A 257 4.25 -3.32 -5.11
C TYR A 257 5.70 -3.79 -5.07
N ALA A 258 6.47 -3.30 -4.10
CA ALA A 258 7.81 -3.80 -3.86
C ALA A 258 7.78 -5.30 -3.51
N GLU A 259 8.84 -6.02 -3.85
CA GLU A 259 8.96 -7.43 -3.53
C GLU A 259 8.82 -7.69 -2.03
N MET A 260 8.15 -8.79 -1.66
CA MET A 260 7.73 -9.07 -0.29
C MET A 260 8.86 -9.11 0.75
N ASN A 261 10.03 -9.57 0.36
CA ASN A 261 11.20 -9.71 1.23
C ASN A 261 12.32 -8.75 0.80
N PHE A 262 11.96 -7.51 0.45
CA PHE A 262 12.93 -6.56 -0.04
C PHE A 262 13.99 -6.20 1.00
N THR A 263 15.23 -6.22 0.56
CA THR A 263 16.34 -5.55 1.24
C THR A 263 16.34 -4.06 0.86
N PRO A 264 17.05 -3.19 1.59
CA PRO A 264 17.23 -1.81 1.16
C PRO A 264 17.75 -1.68 -0.29
N GLU A 265 18.59 -2.61 -0.74
CA GLU A 265 19.14 -2.65 -2.10
C GLU A 265 18.05 -2.88 -3.13
N ILE A 266 17.19 -3.89 -2.92
CA ILE A 266 16.05 -4.21 -3.79
C ILE A 266 15.06 -3.02 -3.84
N LEU A 267 14.79 -2.38 -2.70
CA LEU A 267 13.93 -1.20 -2.68
C LEU A 267 14.52 -0.06 -3.52
N PHE A 268 15.82 0.20 -3.43
CA PHE A 268 16.47 1.22 -4.25
C PHE A 268 16.47 0.88 -5.73
N GLU A 269 16.61 -0.40 -6.08
CA GLU A 269 16.48 -0.87 -7.46
C GLU A 269 15.06 -0.63 -7.99
N ASN A 270 14.04 -1.01 -7.23
CA ASN A 270 12.65 -0.76 -7.58
C ASN A 270 12.35 0.74 -7.75
N ILE A 271 12.85 1.60 -6.87
CA ILE A 271 12.71 3.06 -6.99
C ILE A 271 13.38 3.58 -8.27
N ARG A 272 14.56 3.06 -8.64
CA ARG A 272 15.25 3.47 -9.87
C ARG A 272 14.53 3.02 -11.13
N GLU A 273 13.96 1.82 -11.14
CA GLU A 273 13.21 1.27 -12.26
C GLU A 273 11.89 2.02 -12.46
N VAL A 274 11.13 2.21 -11.39
CA VAL A 274 9.78 2.79 -11.42
C VAL A 274 9.83 4.31 -11.56
N ARG A 275 10.81 4.97 -10.95
CA ARG A 275 10.91 6.44 -10.82
C ARG A 275 9.61 7.03 -10.25
N PRO A 276 9.26 6.69 -9.00
CA PRO A 276 8.00 7.12 -8.40
C PRO A 276 7.95 8.64 -8.29
N THR A 277 6.76 9.21 -8.52
CA THR A 277 6.46 10.63 -8.31
C THR A 277 5.97 10.89 -6.90
N PHE A 278 5.41 9.86 -6.25
CA PHE A 278 5.02 9.85 -4.85
C PHE A 278 5.72 8.72 -4.09
N LEU A 279 6.09 9.00 -2.85
CA LEU A 279 6.67 8.01 -1.95
C LEU A 279 6.21 8.30 -0.51
N THR A 280 5.52 7.34 0.10
CA THR A 280 5.32 7.34 1.55
C THR A 280 6.58 6.84 2.22
N ALA A 281 7.12 7.58 3.17
CA ALA A 281 8.33 7.17 3.87
C ALA A 281 8.31 7.61 5.33
N VAL A 282 8.99 6.84 6.16
CA VAL A 282 9.24 7.17 7.57
C VAL A 282 10.67 7.69 7.73
N PRO A 283 10.99 8.47 8.79
CA PRO A 283 12.32 9.06 8.98
C PRO A 283 13.48 8.09 8.81
N ARG A 284 13.33 6.86 9.30
CA ARG A 284 14.35 5.80 9.21
C ARG A 284 14.75 5.44 7.77
N ILE A 285 13.86 5.59 6.80
CA ILE A 285 14.19 5.37 5.38
C ILE A 285 15.15 6.44 4.89
N PHE A 286 14.88 7.71 5.20
CA PHE A 286 15.76 8.81 4.85
C PHE A 286 17.13 8.70 5.53
N GLU A 287 17.18 8.26 6.80
CA GLU A 287 18.42 7.98 7.51
C GLU A 287 19.26 6.91 6.80
N LYS A 288 18.62 5.80 6.36
CA LYS A 288 19.29 4.74 5.60
C LYS A 288 19.79 5.23 4.24
N ILE A 289 18.97 6.02 3.51
CA ILE A 289 19.37 6.62 2.23
C ILE A 289 20.59 7.52 2.44
N HIS A 290 20.52 8.39 3.44
CA HIS A 290 21.62 9.30 3.78
C HIS A 290 22.91 8.55 4.14
N ALA A 291 22.83 7.53 5.01
CA ALA A 291 23.97 6.70 5.37
C ALA A 291 24.60 6.04 4.13
N LYS A 292 23.79 5.46 3.24
CA LYS A 292 24.29 4.82 2.02
C LYS A 292 24.98 5.81 1.06
N ILE A 293 24.46 7.02 0.94
CA ILE A 293 25.12 8.10 0.18
C ILE A 293 26.48 8.42 0.80
N LEU A 294 26.54 8.62 2.12
CA LEU A 294 27.80 8.90 2.80
C LEU A 294 28.81 7.77 2.67
N ASP A 295 28.41 6.51 2.78
CA ASP A 295 29.27 5.34 2.59
C ASP A 295 29.81 5.29 1.14
N SER A 296 28.95 5.57 0.16
CA SER A 296 29.37 5.68 -1.25
C SER A 296 30.41 6.78 -1.45
N VAL A 297 30.21 7.94 -0.82
CA VAL A 297 31.18 9.04 -0.86
C VAL A 297 32.45 8.67 -0.11
N ALA A 298 32.36 7.97 1.04
CA ALA A 298 33.51 7.53 1.83
C ALA A 298 34.43 6.56 1.05
N SER A 299 33.86 5.75 0.18
CA SER A 299 34.60 4.83 -0.69
C SER A 299 35.32 5.50 -1.86
N MET A 300 35.00 6.78 -2.17
CA MET A 300 35.66 7.54 -3.23
C MET A 300 37.07 7.99 -2.81
N THR A 301 37.98 8.13 -3.75
CA THR A 301 39.34 8.62 -3.53
C THR A 301 39.70 9.79 -4.43
N GLY A 302 40.79 10.51 -4.07
CA GLY A 302 41.37 11.57 -4.90
C GLY A 302 40.43 12.75 -5.16
N VAL A 303 40.40 13.23 -6.41
CA VAL A 303 39.64 14.39 -6.82
C VAL A 303 38.13 14.17 -6.70
N LYS A 304 37.68 12.93 -7.00
CA LYS A 304 36.26 12.58 -6.90
C LYS A 304 35.72 12.76 -5.47
N ARG A 305 36.49 12.32 -4.47
CA ARG A 305 36.13 12.50 -3.07
C ARG A 305 36.05 13.96 -2.67
N LYS A 306 37.07 14.76 -3.00
CA LYS A 306 37.10 16.20 -2.70
C LYS A 306 35.93 16.93 -3.33
N LEU A 307 35.56 16.59 -4.57
CA LEU A 307 34.44 17.18 -5.28
C LEU A 307 33.09 16.81 -4.63
N ALA A 308 32.94 15.56 -4.21
CA ALA A 308 31.73 15.09 -3.50
C ALA A 308 31.57 15.79 -2.15
N ASP A 309 32.63 15.83 -1.33
CA ASP A 309 32.62 16.52 -0.02
C ASP A 309 32.29 18.02 -0.17
N TRP A 310 32.92 18.70 -1.14
CA TRP A 310 32.61 20.09 -1.45
C TRP A 310 31.15 20.28 -1.87
N SER A 311 30.63 19.43 -2.75
CA SER A 311 29.26 19.53 -3.24
C SER A 311 28.23 19.31 -2.13
N ILE A 312 28.46 18.35 -1.24
CA ILE A 312 27.61 18.11 -0.06
C ILE A 312 27.66 19.32 0.87
N SER A 313 28.85 19.86 1.14
CA SER A 313 28.98 21.08 1.97
C SER A 313 28.22 22.26 1.39
N VAL A 314 28.29 22.48 0.07
CA VAL A 314 27.51 23.52 -0.60
C VAL A 314 26.01 23.25 -0.49
N GLY A 315 25.57 22.00 -0.68
CA GLY A 315 24.18 21.60 -0.50
C GLY A 315 23.66 21.92 0.90
N LEU A 316 24.40 21.57 1.94
CA LEU A 316 24.05 21.84 3.35
C LEU A 316 23.91 23.35 3.62
N GLN A 317 24.74 24.19 3.02
CA GLN A 317 24.65 25.67 3.17
C GLN A 317 23.34 26.22 2.58
N THR A 318 22.66 25.53 1.67
CA THR A 318 21.38 25.98 1.11
C THR A 318 20.19 25.69 2.03
N VAL A 319 20.31 24.75 2.97
CA VAL A 319 19.21 24.26 3.81
C VAL A 319 18.50 25.38 4.59
N PRO A 320 19.19 26.31 5.30
CA PRO A 320 18.51 27.39 6.05
C PRO A 320 17.65 28.30 5.19
N TYR A 321 18.06 28.52 3.93
CA TYR A 321 17.32 29.37 2.99
C TYR A 321 16.07 28.62 2.47
N ARG A 322 16.22 27.34 2.11
CA ARG A 322 15.11 26.50 1.65
C ARG A 322 14.04 26.31 2.73
N GLN A 323 14.45 26.09 3.99
CA GLN A 323 13.51 25.96 5.11
C GLN A 323 12.66 27.22 5.33
N LYS A 324 13.16 28.38 4.93
CA LYS A 324 12.48 29.68 5.08
C LYS A 324 11.87 30.17 3.76
N SER A 325 11.88 29.36 2.71
CA SER A 325 11.46 29.75 1.34
C SER A 325 12.12 31.06 0.88
N GLN A 326 13.42 31.25 1.19
CA GLN A 326 14.20 32.42 0.85
C GLN A 326 15.10 32.12 -0.35
N ASP A 327 15.35 33.17 -1.16
CA ASP A 327 16.31 33.09 -2.26
C ASP A 327 17.73 32.89 -1.73
N LEU A 328 18.51 32.11 -2.48
CA LEU A 328 19.93 31.90 -2.17
C LEU A 328 20.73 33.16 -2.48
N PRO A 329 21.70 33.56 -1.62
CA PRO A 329 22.68 34.58 -1.97
C PRO A 329 23.35 34.23 -3.32
N PHE A 330 23.58 35.24 -4.16
CA PHE A 330 24.08 35.05 -5.54
C PHE A 330 25.25 34.07 -5.65
N MET A 331 26.29 34.27 -4.82
CA MET A 331 27.49 33.42 -4.81
C MET A 331 27.19 31.97 -4.37
N LEU A 332 26.30 31.78 -3.40
CA LEU A 332 25.86 30.43 -2.97
C LEU A 332 25.03 29.77 -4.04
N GLY A 333 24.14 30.51 -4.69
CA GLY A 333 23.35 30.01 -5.83
C GLY A 333 24.21 29.52 -7.00
N LEU A 334 25.27 30.27 -7.35
CA LEU A 334 26.22 29.87 -8.39
C LEU A 334 26.99 28.59 -7.99
N LYS A 335 27.53 28.54 -6.76
CA LYS A 335 28.21 27.32 -6.24
C LYS A 335 27.27 26.14 -6.25
N TYR A 336 26.00 26.32 -5.83
CA TYR A 336 25.02 25.27 -5.80
C TYR A 336 24.72 24.71 -7.21
N LYS A 337 24.54 25.59 -8.21
CA LYS A 337 24.35 25.16 -9.62
C LYS A 337 25.51 24.29 -10.12
N ILE A 338 26.75 24.64 -9.79
CA ILE A 338 27.94 23.86 -10.16
C ILE A 338 27.97 22.53 -9.42
N ALA A 339 27.78 22.55 -8.09
CA ALA A 339 27.75 21.35 -7.26
C ALA A 339 26.63 20.38 -7.69
N ASP A 340 25.48 20.93 -8.02
CA ASP A 340 24.34 20.17 -8.52
C ASP A 340 24.64 19.47 -9.83
N LYS A 341 25.12 20.20 -10.83
CA LYS A 341 25.46 19.66 -12.15
C LYS A 341 26.53 18.56 -12.08
N LEU A 342 27.52 18.70 -11.21
CA LEU A 342 28.65 17.78 -11.14
C LEU A 342 28.39 16.55 -10.27
N VAL A 343 27.64 16.69 -9.19
CA VAL A 343 27.51 15.65 -8.16
C VAL A 343 26.07 15.46 -7.67
N LEU A 344 25.38 16.53 -7.17
CA LEU A 344 24.15 16.33 -6.40
C LEU A 344 23.00 15.77 -7.24
N ASN A 345 22.93 16.11 -8.53
CA ASN A 345 21.93 15.55 -9.44
C ASN A 345 22.06 14.04 -9.62
N LYS A 346 23.29 13.48 -9.46
CA LYS A 346 23.53 12.05 -9.57
C LYS A 346 23.02 11.25 -8.38
N PHE A 347 22.84 11.90 -7.23
CA PHE A 347 22.20 11.30 -6.05
C PHE A 347 20.68 11.37 -6.10
N ARG A 348 20.11 12.23 -6.98
CA ARG A 348 18.66 12.34 -7.22
C ARG A 348 18.18 11.52 -8.42
N ALA A 349 19.08 11.12 -9.30
CA ALA A 349 18.80 10.27 -10.46
C ALA A 349 18.85 8.78 -10.07
#